data_61c6ce0a5922fa3ab7641108709b4537
#
_entry.id   61c6ce0a5922fa3ab7641108709b4537
#
_cell.length_a   1.000
_cell.length_b   1.000
_cell.length_c   1.000
_cell.angle_alpha   90.00
_cell.angle_beta   90.00
_cell.angle_gamma   90.00
#
_symmetry.space_group_name_H-M   'P 1'
#
loop_
_entity.id
_entity.type
_entity.pdbx_description
1 polymer ?
#
loop_
_entity_poly.entity_id
_entity_poly.type
_entity_poly.pdbx_seq_one_letter_code
_entity_poly.pdbx_strand_id
1 'polypeptide(L)'
;MRPLAPSLNIAFADLVENAHEKAFNAHFPANGTFHKLKRVGKEYWYHIMRDPTAPSGRRTSYAGLVGDPDVDALVERHGHEHARHKLQKEAASMLRRSGLPVPDPMEGKLAQAFQKAGLFQAGAILVGSVAYQAYGGILGVKLSGDLHRTQDIDLAQDREIALHVSHTGQMLEDFQDILKSVDASFAPKLNPSYPTTEPTRYENASNYKVDLLTAHKNSDRDGRAPVSISIMPGAALQPLDLMEFLIKKPIRSALLYEDGVAVVVPDPVRYALHKVTISQMRGLSGESGKDSKDRMQAAELVRAIEHAGRTSELAEAWSELWRDKPKQQNFVLRGILSLPDDAVDIIARSAIRYGEEPFRDGEPPTATLQRLIRKKTKDG
;
A
#
# COMPACT_ATOMS: atom_id res chain seq x y z
N MET A 1 21.90 4.33 1.29
CA MET A 1 21.21 3.66 2.40
C MET A 1 22.10 3.65 3.65
N ARG A 2 21.55 3.92 4.85
CA ARG A 2 22.26 3.83 6.15
C ARG A 2 21.33 3.15 7.16
N PRO A 3 21.83 2.18 7.98
CA PRO A 3 21.02 1.55 9.03
C PRO A 3 20.52 2.57 10.06
N LEU A 4 19.34 2.32 10.60
CA LEU A 4 18.85 3.05 11.78
C LEU A 4 19.44 2.46 13.06
N ALA A 5 19.58 3.28 14.08
CA ALA A 5 19.92 2.78 15.41
C ALA A 5 18.79 1.85 15.93
N PRO A 6 19.09 0.75 16.66
CA PRO A 6 18.06 -0.16 17.16
C PRO A 6 16.95 0.53 17.96
N SER A 7 17.27 1.56 18.75
CA SER A 7 16.28 2.36 19.48
C SER A 7 15.28 3.08 18.58
N LEU A 8 15.69 3.49 17.38
CA LEU A 8 14.81 4.11 16.38
C LEU A 8 13.90 3.10 15.72
N ASN A 9 14.37 1.86 15.52
CA ASN A 9 13.53 0.77 15.00
C ASN A 9 12.40 0.44 15.99
N ILE A 10 12.74 0.33 17.28
CA ILE A 10 11.74 0.13 18.34
C ILE A 10 10.77 1.29 18.40
N ALA A 11 11.27 2.53 18.38
CA ALA A 11 10.42 3.72 18.41
C ALA A 11 9.49 3.81 17.18
N PHE A 12 9.92 3.35 16.01
CA PHE A 12 9.06 3.29 14.83
C PHE A 12 7.97 2.21 14.96
N ALA A 13 8.32 1.02 15.45
CA ALA A 13 7.35 -0.05 15.71
C ALA A 13 6.30 0.40 16.73
N ASP A 14 6.71 1.02 17.83
CA ASP A 14 5.81 1.59 18.84
C ASP A 14 4.91 2.70 18.25
N LEU A 15 5.45 3.56 17.39
CA LEU A 15 4.68 4.58 16.71
C LEU A 15 3.60 3.98 15.81
N VAL A 16 3.93 2.95 15.03
CA VAL A 16 2.98 2.23 14.15
C VAL A 16 1.86 1.63 14.99
N GLU A 17 2.20 0.87 16.04
CA GLU A 17 1.22 0.24 16.91
C GLU A 17 0.27 1.26 17.54
N ASN A 18 0.82 2.31 18.14
CA ASN A 18 0.05 3.36 18.77
C ASN A 18 -0.82 4.17 17.79
N ALA A 19 -0.32 4.45 16.57
CA ALA A 19 -1.08 5.16 15.55
C ALA A 19 -2.30 4.33 15.08
N HIS A 20 -2.14 3.02 14.91
CA HIS A 20 -3.24 2.11 14.55
C HIS A 20 -4.23 1.92 15.69
N GLU A 21 -3.77 1.81 16.93
CA GLU A 21 -4.64 1.75 18.12
C GLU A 21 -5.48 3.03 18.25
N LYS A 22 -4.86 4.20 18.10
CA LYS A 22 -5.55 5.49 18.10
C LYS A 22 -6.60 5.60 16.99
N ALA A 23 -6.23 5.18 15.76
CA ALA A 23 -7.15 5.19 14.63
C ALA A 23 -8.34 4.25 14.85
N PHE A 24 -8.08 3.06 15.39
CA PHE A 24 -9.10 2.07 15.72
C PHE A 24 -10.06 2.60 16.79
N ASN A 25 -9.56 3.14 17.88
CA ASN A 25 -10.37 3.65 18.98
C ASN A 25 -11.18 4.90 18.57
N ALA A 26 -10.64 5.77 17.73
CA ALA A 26 -11.39 6.89 17.18
C ALA A 26 -12.58 6.45 16.31
N HIS A 27 -12.42 5.31 15.60
CA HIS A 27 -13.46 4.74 14.74
C HIS A 27 -14.47 3.88 15.52
N PHE A 28 -14.05 3.26 16.62
CA PHE A 28 -14.87 2.36 17.44
C PHE A 28 -14.98 2.90 18.89
N PRO A 29 -15.96 3.79 19.17
CA PRO A 29 -16.11 4.38 20.49
C PRO A 29 -16.34 3.35 21.60
N ALA A 30 -15.87 3.64 22.82
CA ALA A 30 -15.90 2.72 23.96
C ALA A 30 -17.32 2.37 24.47
N ASN A 31 -18.36 3.05 23.99
CA ASN A 31 -19.77 2.76 24.33
C ASN A 31 -20.40 1.63 23.49
N GLY A 32 -19.63 1.00 22.63
CA GLY A 32 -20.02 -0.18 21.86
C GLY A 32 -19.32 -1.45 22.33
N THR A 33 -19.66 -2.56 21.69
CA THR A 33 -19.07 -3.87 21.96
C THR A 33 -18.69 -4.59 20.68
N PHE A 34 -17.60 -5.37 20.74
CA PHE A 34 -17.18 -6.18 19.61
C PHE A 34 -17.85 -7.55 19.59
N HIS A 35 -18.33 -7.96 18.44
CA HIS A 35 -18.96 -9.25 18.20
C HIS A 35 -18.35 -9.93 16.97
N LYS A 36 -18.25 -11.27 17.01
CA LYS A 36 -17.86 -12.08 15.85
C LYS A 36 -19.10 -12.40 15.02
N LEU A 37 -19.04 -12.11 13.73
CA LEU A 37 -20.09 -12.46 12.78
C LEU A 37 -19.50 -13.28 11.63
N LYS A 38 -20.14 -14.42 11.32
CA LYS A 38 -19.72 -15.30 10.23
C LYS A 38 -20.33 -14.85 8.91
N ARG A 39 -19.49 -14.67 7.88
CA ARG A 39 -19.91 -14.33 6.52
C ARG A 39 -19.02 -15.08 5.50
N VAL A 40 -19.66 -15.71 4.50
CA VAL A 40 -18.99 -16.43 3.41
C VAL A 40 -17.85 -17.34 3.91
N GLY A 41 -18.11 -18.13 4.97
CA GLY A 41 -17.16 -19.09 5.52
C GLY A 41 -16.05 -18.51 6.41
N LYS A 42 -15.95 -17.20 6.56
CA LYS A 42 -15.01 -16.52 7.44
C LYS A 42 -15.72 -15.82 8.58
N GLU A 43 -15.01 -15.58 9.68
CA GLU A 43 -15.50 -14.80 10.82
C GLU A 43 -14.83 -13.42 10.84
N TYR A 44 -15.62 -12.42 11.20
CA TYR A 44 -15.18 -11.03 11.20
C TYR A 44 -15.60 -10.34 12.48
N TRP A 45 -14.77 -9.42 12.97
CA TRP A 45 -15.08 -8.55 14.06
C TRP A 45 -15.97 -7.40 13.60
N TYR A 46 -17.05 -7.17 14.34
CA TYR A 46 -17.96 -6.04 14.19
C TYR A 46 -18.12 -5.32 15.52
N HIS A 47 -18.02 -4.01 15.47
CA HIS A 47 -18.38 -3.14 16.59
C HIS A 47 -19.84 -2.77 16.49
N ILE A 48 -20.61 -3.02 17.55
CA ILE A 48 -22.04 -2.72 17.63
C ILE A 48 -22.27 -1.75 18.77
N MET A 49 -22.87 -0.60 18.46
CA MET A 49 -23.23 0.42 19.43
C MET A 49 -24.68 0.83 19.29
N ARG A 50 -25.29 1.32 20.36
CA ARG A 50 -26.63 1.91 20.32
C ARG A 50 -26.56 3.25 19.59
N ASP A 51 -27.41 3.41 18.59
CA ASP A 51 -27.56 4.63 17.81
C ASP A 51 -29.05 4.92 17.60
N PRO A 52 -29.64 5.84 18.38
CA PRO A 52 -31.06 6.17 18.26
C PRO A 52 -31.43 6.78 16.90
N THR A 53 -30.45 7.27 16.15
CA THR A 53 -30.68 7.89 14.82
C THR A 53 -30.71 6.85 13.70
N ALA A 54 -30.16 5.66 13.94
CA ALA A 54 -30.20 4.57 12.97
C ALA A 54 -31.57 3.89 12.92
N PRO A 55 -32.06 3.49 11.73
CA PRO A 55 -33.37 2.80 11.58
C PRO A 55 -33.52 1.54 12.44
N SER A 56 -32.41 0.84 12.70
CA SER A 56 -32.36 -0.37 13.55
C SER A 56 -32.14 -0.07 15.04
N GLY A 57 -32.00 1.20 15.44
CA GLY A 57 -31.58 1.62 16.77
C GLY A 57 -30.15 1.23 17.15
N ARG A 58 -29.38 0.69 16.19
CA ARG A 58 -27.99 0.23 16.38
C ARG A 58 -27.14 0.59 15.17
N ARG A 59 -25.90 0.98 15.42
CA ARG A 59 -24.86 1.14 14.40
C ARG A 59 -23.93 -0.06 14.48
N THR A 60 -23.70 -0.70 13.34
CA THR A 60 -22.78 -1.83 13.20
C THR A 60 -21.67 -1.43 12.26
N SER A 61 -20.42 -1.54 12.71
CA SER A 61 -19.22 -1.15 11.95
C SER A 61 -18.27 -2.33 11.85
N TYR A 62 -17.77 -2.60 10.66
CA TYR A 62 -16.77 -3.64 10.40
C TYR A 62 -15.42 -3.24 11.02
N ALA A 63 -14.75 -4.20 11.70
CA ALA A 63 -13.48 -3.94 12.38
C ALA A 63 -12.30 -4.76 11.83
N GLY A 64 -12.56 -5.90 11.19
CA GLY A 64 -11.53 -6.72 10.59
C GLY A 64 -11.80 -8.22 10.64
N LEU A 65 -10.88 -9.03 10.11
CA LEU A 65 -10.95 -10.49 10.08
C LEU A 65 -10.60 -11.05 11.47
N VAL A 66 -11.39 -12.02 11.94
CA VAL A 66 -11.05 -12.80 13.15
C VAL A 66 -9.87 -13.71 12.83
N GLY A 67 -8.87 -13.74 13.72
CA GLY A 67 -7.62 -14.46 13.51
C GLY A 67 -6.53 -13.63 12.81
N ASP A 68 -6.82 -12.39 12.44
CA ASP A 68 -5.77 -11.41 12.13
C ASP A 68 -5.15 -10.95 13.46
N PRO A 69 -3.86 -11.26 13.73
CA PRO A 69 -3.25 -10.97 15.02
C PRO A 69 -3.30 -9.48 15.40
N ASP A 70 -3.22 -8.60 14.42
CA ASP A 70 -3.24 -7.16 14.64
C ASP A 70 -4.64 -6.66 14.99
N VAL A 71 -5.66 -7.19 14.32
CA VAL A 71 -7.06 -6.85 14.63
C VAL A 71 -7.46 -7.39 15.99
N ASP A 72 -7.14 -8.66 16.26
CA ASP A 72 -7.47 -9.30 17.53
C ASP A 72 -6.83 -8.55 18.70
N ALA A 73 -5.55 -8.12 18.58
CA ALA A 73 -4.86 -7.32 19.58
C ALA A 73 -5.48 -5.92 19.80
N LEU A 74 -5.95 -5.27 18.73
CA LEU A 74 -6.65 -3.98 18.83
C LEU A 74 -8.01 -4.10 19.52
N VAL A 75 -8.77 -5.16 19.20
CA VAL A 75 -10.05 -5.46 19.85
C VAL A 75 -9.85 -5.74 21.34
N GLU A 76 -8.81 -6.50 21.71
CA GLU A 76 -8.49 -6.82 23.10
C GLU A 76 -8.08 -5.58 23.91
N ARG A 77 -7.32 -4.65 23.31
CA ARG A 77 -6.83 -3.43 23.97
C ARG A 77 -7.81 -2.26 23.94
N HIS A 78 -8.93 -2.41 23.27
CA HIS A 78 -9.93 -1.35 23.13
C HIS A 78 -10.39 -0.84 24.51
N GLY A 79 -10.22 0.44 24.77
CA GLY A 79 -10.64 1.10 26.02
C GLY A 79 -9.51 1.54 26.99
N HIS A 80 -8.23 1.26 26.73
CA HIS A 80 -7.11 1.57 27.64
C HIS A 80 -6.33 2.88 27.31
N GLU A 81 -6.94 3.90 26.79
CA GLU A 81 -6.34 4.93 25.89
C GLU A 81 -5.62 6.16 26.48
N HIS A 82 -5.71 6.51 27.75
CA HIS A 82 -5.42 7.91 28.13
C HIS A 82 -3.97 8.31 28.42
N ALA A 83 -3.02 7.38 28.55
CA ALA A 83 -1.65 7.70 28.99
C ALA A 83 -0.62 7.93 27.85
N ARG A 84 -0.93 7.63 26.59
CA ARG A 84 0.05 7.45 25.50
C ARG A 84 0.32 8.65 24.59
N HIS A 85 -0.57 9.62 24.48
CA HIS A 85 -0.46 10.71 23.50
C HIS A 85 0.83 11.54 23.54
N LYS A 86 1.38 11.79 24.73
CA LYS A 86 2.60 12.60 24.86
C LYS A 86 3.82 11.86 24.32
N LEU A 87 3.93 10.57 24.63
CA LEU A 87 5.04 9.72 24.18
C LEU A 87 5.05 9.57 22.64
N GLN A 88 3.89 9.52 22.01
CA GLN A 88 3.76 9.43 20.54
C GLN A 88 4.35 10.65 19.82
N LYS A 89 4.03 11.87 20.31
CA LYS A 89 4.58 13.11 19.73
C LYS A 89 6.10 13.17 19.87
N GLU A 90 6.63 12.72 20.98
CA GLU A 90 8.07 12.65 21.23
C GLU A 90 8.74 11.62 20.31
N ALA A 91 8.17 10.43 20.16
CA ALA A 91 8.66 9.38 19.26
C ALA A 91 8.64 9.83 17.79
N ALA A 92 7.52 10.38 17.30
CA ALA A 92 7.42 10.92 15.96
C ALA A 92 8.43 12.05 15.70
N SER A 93 8.62 12.93 16.66
CA SER A 93 9.64 14.00 16.56
C SER A 93 11.06 13.45 16.52
N MET A 94 11.39 12.45 17.32
CA MET A 94 12.70 11.79 17.31
C MET A 94 12.96 11.10 15.96
N LEU A 95 11.99 10.39 15.42
CA LEU A 95 12.07 9.70 14.13
C LEU A 95 12.26 10.70 12.98
N ARG A 96 11.52 11.81 12.96
CA ARG A 96 11.74 12.90 11.97
C ARG A 96 13.16 13.45 12.03
N ARG A 97 13.65 13.76 13.24
CA ARG A 97 15.02 14.26 13.42
C ARG A 97 16.09 13.23 13.07
N SER A 98 15.77 11.95 13.10
CA SER A 98 16.68 10.89 12.66
C SER A 98 16.91 10.85 11.16
N GLY A 99 16.10 11.58 10.38
CA GLY A 99 16.18 11.66 8.91
C GLY A 99 15.35 10.60 8.19
N LEU A 100 14.34 10.02 8.84
CA LEU A 100 13.29 9.28 8.14
C LEU A 100 12.42 10.26 7.33
N PRO A 101 11.85 9.81 6.19
CA PRO A 101 11.00 10.65 5.36
C PRO A 101 9.82 11.26 6.13
N VAL A 102 9.53 12.51 5.81
CA VAL A 102 8.37 13.23 6.33
C VAL A 102 7.50 13.59 5.13
N PRO A 103 6.22 13.24 5.14
CA PRO A 103 5.32 13.59 4.04
C PRO A 103 5.18 15.11 3.91
N ASP A 104 4.99 15.57 2.69
CA ASP A 104 4.61 16.96 2.45
C ASP A 104 3.27 17.28 3.16
N PRO A 105 3.01 18.56 3.49
CA PRO A 105 1.79 18.93 4.21
C PRO A 105 0.50 18.46 3.55
N MET A 106 0.44 18.42 2.22
CA MET A 106 -0.74 17.93 1.48
C MET A 106 -0.88 16.42 1.62
N GLU A 107 0.21 15.67 1.44
CA GLU A 107 0.25 14.21 1.62
C GLU A 107 -0.18 13.82 3.04
N GLY A 108 0.37 14.51 4.04
CA GLY A 108 0.06 14.25 5.45
C GLY A 108 -1.40 14.54 5.81
N LYS A 109 -1.95 15.67 5.34
CA LYS A 109 -3.36 16.04 5.55
C LYS A 109 -4.31 15.05 4.88
N LEU A 110 -4.02 14.65 3.63
CA LEU A 110 -4.84 13.68 2.90
C LEU A 110 -4.81 12.31 3.60
N ALA A 111 -3.61 11.80 3.94
CA ALA A 111 -3.50 10.54 4.68
C ALA A 111 -4.26 10.57 6.01
N GLN A 112 -4.22 11.70 6.75
CA GLN A 112 -4.97 11.88 7.98
C GLN A 112 -6.48 11.93 7.74
N ALA A 113 -6.94 12.57 6.67
CA ALA A 113 -8.36 12.58 6.29
C ALA A 113 -8.84 11.17 5.92
N PHE A 114 -8.05 10.41 5.16
CA PHE A 114 -8.35 9.02 4.80
C PHE A 114 -8.41 8.12 6.05
N GLN A 115 -7.48 8.29 6.97
CA GLN A 115 -7.51 7.57 8.25
C GLN A 115 -8.79 7.90 9.05
N LYS A 116 -9.13 9.20 9.19
CA LYS A 116 -10.33 9.65 9.91
C LYS A 116 -11.62 9.14 9.28
N ALA A 117 -11.68 9.12 7.95
CA ALA A 117 -12.82 8.58 7.20
C ALA A 117 -12.91 7.04 7.26
N GLY A 118 -11.93 6.35 7.85
CA GLY A 118 -11.95 4.90 8.00
C GLY A 118 -11.56 4.13 6.73
N LEU A 119 -10.94 4.76 5.74
CA LEU A 119 -10.59 4.12 4.47
C LEU A 119 -9.64 2.93 4.66
N PHE A 120 -8.62 3.07 5.51
CA PHE A 120 -7.66 1.99 5.78
C PHE A 120 -8.31 0.82 6.53
N GLN A 121 -9.26 1.07 7.43
CA GLN A 121 -10.07 0.05 8.09
C GLN A 121 -10.98 -0.67 7.10
N ALA A 122 -11.47 0.05 6.09
CA ALA A 122 -12.27 -0.51 5.00
C ALA A 122 -11.43 -1.23 3.93
N GLY A 123 -10.11 -1.38 4.14
CA GLY A 123 -9.22 -2.14 3.27
C GLY A 123 -8.54 -1.34 2.17
N ALA A 124 -8.58 -0.01 2.21
CA ALA A 124 -7.76 0.81 1.31
C ALA A 124 -6.28 0.69 1.67
N ILE A 125 -5.43 0.72 0.65
CA ILE A 125 -3.98 0.57 0.75
C ILE A 125 -3.36 1.79 0.10
N LEU A 126 -2.53 2.50 0.84
CA LEU A 126 -1.72 3.59 0.31
C LEU A 126 -0.62 2.98 -0.58
N VAL A 127 -0.56 3.36 -1.84
CA VAL A 127 0.44 2.87 -2.80
C VAL A 127 1.26 4.04 -3.37
N GLY A 128 2.05 3.80 -4.41
CA GLY A 128 2.81 4.88 -5.05
C GLY A 128 3.95 5.44 -4.20
N SER A 129 4.36 6.67 -4.51
CA SER A 129 5.54 7.30 -3.89
C SER A 129 5.34 7.68 -2.42
N VAL A 130 4.09 7.93 -2.00
CA VAL A 130 3.80 8.25 -0.59
C VAL A 130 3.97 7.00 0.29
N ALA A 131 3.58 5.82 -0.20
CA ALA A 131 3.85 4.55 0.50
C ALA A 131 5.35 4.27 0.68
N TYR A 132 6.18 4.66 -0.29
CA TYR A 132 7.63 4.50 -0.22
C TYR A 132 8.24 5.16 1.02
N GLN A 133 7.65 6.25 1.52
CA GLN A 133 8.13 6.97 2.71
C GLN A 133 8.09 6.10 3.98
N ALA A 134 7.20 5.13 4.05
CA ALA A 134 7.07 4.24 5.20
C ALA A 134 8.17 3.16 5.27
N TYR A 135 8.77 2.79 4.13
CA TYR A 135 9.66 1.63 4.08
C TYR A 135 10.99 1.80 4.81
N GLY A 136 11.46 3.03 4.96
CA GLY A 136 12.65 3.30 5.76
C GLY A 136 12.50 2.83 7.21
N GLY A 137 11.39 3.16 7.83
CA GLY A 137 11.06 2.71 9.20
C GLY A 137 10.79 1.20 9.28
N ILE A 138 10.06 0.65 8.31
CA ILE A 138 9.73 -0.79 8.23
C ILE A 138 11.00 -1.65 8.11
N LEU A 139 11.96 -1.24 7.29
CA LEU A 139 13.20 -1.99 7.01
C LEU A 139 14.39 -1.58 7.88
N GLY A 140 14.19 -0.65 8.80
CA GLY A 140 15.23 -0.20 9.73
C GLY A 140 16.39 0.56 9.06
N VAL A 141 16.11 1.31 8.00
CA VAL A 141 17.13 2.03 7.23
C VAL A 141 16.70 3.44 6.86
N LYS A 142 17.65 4.32 6.59
CA LYS A 142 17.41 5.61 5.94
C LYS A 142 17.48 5.42 4.43
N LEU A 143 16.35 5.65 3.77
CA LEU A 143 16.24 5.70 2.31
C LEU A 143 16.58 7.11 1.80
N SER A 144 16.89 7.22 0.49
CA SER A 144 17.26 8.48 -0.15
C SER A 144 16.09 9.45 -0.20
N GLY A 145 16.30 10.68 0.31
CA GLY A 145 15.25 11.67 0.48
C GLY A 145 14.62 12.20 -0.82
N ASP A 146 15.31 12.08 -1.96
CA ASP A 146 14.81 12.63 -3.23
C ASP A 146 13.83 11.68 -3.96
N LEU A 147 13.77 10.41 -3.55
CA LEU A 147 12.96 9.39 -4.24
C LEU A 147 11.49 9.36 -3.82
N HIS A 148 11.09 10.07 -2.76
CA HIS A 148 9.71 10.06 -2.28
C HIS A 148 8.88 11.28 -2.73
N ARG A 149 9.50 12.35 -3.25
CA ARG A 149 8.78 13.54 -3.67
C ARG A 149 7.82 13.24 -4.81
N THR A 150 6.56 13.65 -4.64
CA THR A 150 5.50 13.44 -5.61
C THR A 150 4.44 14.55 -5.52
N GLN A 151 3.59 14.68 -6.53
CA GLN A 151 2.40 15.55 -6.53
C GLN A 151 1.12 14.73 -6.70
N ASP A 152 1.20 13.47 -6.31
CA ASP A 152 0.10 12.53 -6.37
C ASP A 152 0.08 11.63 -5.12
N ILE A 153 -1.10 11.24 -4.71
CA ILE A 153 -1.33 10.21 -3.71
C ILE A 153 -2.23 9.14 -4.32
N ASP A 154 -1.81 7.90 -4.21
CA ASP A 154 -2.49 6.76 -4.80
C ASP A 154 -3.08 5.88 -3.70
N LEU A 155 -4.37 5.57 -3.81
CA LEU A 155 -5.05 4.59 -2.98
C LEU A 155 -5.46 3.39 -3.84
N ALA A 156 -5.12 2.20 -3.39
CA ALA A 156 -5.58 0.96 -4.00
C ALA A 156 -6.55 0.24 -3.06
N GLN A 157 -7.51 -0.48 -3.64
CA GLN A 157 -8.43 -1.30 -2.87
C GLN A 157 -8.70 -2.62 -3.57
N ASP A 158 -8.72 -3.71 -2.79
CA ASP A 158 -9.18 -5.00 -3.26
C ASP A 158 -10.71 -4.99 -3.39
N ARG A 159 -11.23 -5.42 -4.56
CA ARG A 159 -12.67 -5.41 -4.84
C ARG A 159 -13.46 -6.35 -3.93
N GLU A 160 -12.88 -7.48 -3.53
CA GLU A 160 -13.57 -8.45 -2.68
C GLU A 160 -13.71 -7.92 -1.26
N ILE A 161 -12.68 -7.25 -0.75
CA ILE A 161 -12.75 -6.57 0.55
C ILE A 161 -13.78 -5.45 0.50
N ALA A 162 -13.77 -4.62 -0.55
CA ALA A 162 -14.73 -3.54 -0.73
C ALA A 162 -16.18 -4.03 -0.75
N LEU A 163 -16.46 -5.10 -1.51
CA LEU A 163 -17.77 -5.75 -1.56
C LEU A 163 -18.16 -6.32 -0.19
N HIS A 164 -17.21 -6.93 0.52
CA HIS A 164 -17.47 -7.49 1.83
C HIS A 164 -17.87 -6.42 2.84
N VAL A 165 -17.11 -5.32 2.91
CA VAL A 165 -17.41 -4.19 3.79
C VAL A 165 -18.75 -3.55 3.43
N SER A 166 -19.09 -3.40 2.15
CA SER A 166 -20.37 -2.84 1.71
C SER A 166 -21.58 -3.65 2.17
N HIS A 167 -21.46 -4.98 2.26
CA HIS A 167 -22.54 -5.85 2.75
C HIS A 167 -22.83 -5.67 4.25
N THR A 168 -21.98 -4.97 4.99
CA THR A 168 -22.22 -4.66 6.41
C THR A 168 -23.18 -3.48 6.60
N GLY A 169 -23.55 -2.80 5.53
CA GLY A 169 -24.29 -1.54 5.58
C GLY A 169 -23.46 -0.34 6.01
N GLN A 170 -22.15 -0.54 6.21
CA GLN A 170 -21.23 0.57 6.46
C GLN A 170 -20.96 1.29 5.15
N MET A 171 -21.38 2.53 5.08
CA MET A 171 -20.97 3.45 4.01
C MET A 171 -19.98 4.45 4.58
N LEU A 172 -18.95 4.73 3.82
CA LEU A 172 -18.03 5.83 4.08
C LEU A 172 -18.69 7.16 3.64
N GLU A 173 -18.12 8.26 4.06
CA GLU A 173 -18.47 9.58 3.52
C GLU A 173 -18.22 9.62 2.01
N ASP A 174 -18.89 10.54 1.30
CA ASP A 174 -18.61 10.79 -0.11
C ASP A 174 -17.12 11.14 -0.27
N PHE A 175 -16.45 10.50 -1.22
CA PHE A 175 -15.00 10.63 -1.34
C PHE A 175 -14.57 12.05 -1.67
N GLN A 176 -15.38 12.77 -2.46
CA GLN A 176 -15.11 14.18 -2.76
C GLN A 176 -15.22 15.06 -1.52
N ASP A 177 -16.15 14.77 -0.61
CA ASP A 177 -16.30 15.53 0.63
C ASP A 177 -15.11 15.31 1.57
N ILE A 178 -14.59 14.07 1.64
CA ILE A 178 -13.33 13.78 2.35
C ILE A 178 -12.19 14.65 1.78
N LEU A 179 -12.04 14.71 0.47
CA LEU A 179 -10.99 15.52 -0.17
C LEU A 179 -11.19 17.02 0.06
N LYS A 180 -12.43 17.51 -0.05
CA LYS A 180 -12.77 18.92 0.20
C LYS A 180 -12.55 19.35 1.64
N SER A 181 -12.60 18.42 2.59
CA SER A 181 -12.25 18.70 3.99
C SER A 181 -10.78 19.10 4.17
N VAL A 182 -9.91 18.69 3.23
CA VAL A 182 -8.49 19.04 3.20
C VAL A 182 -8.21 20.28 2.37
N ASP A 183 -8.81 20.33 1.17
CA ASP A 183 -8.72 21.45 0.23
C ASP A 183 -10.00 21.52 -0.60
N ALA A 184 -10.77 22.60 -0.42
CA ALA A 184 -12.06 22.79 -1.07
C ALA A 184 -11.99 22.83 -2.61
N SER A 185 -10.80 23.02 -3.19
CA SER A 185 -10.60 23.07 -4.64
C SER A 185 -10.50 21.67 -5.29
N PHE A 186 -10.51 20.58 -4.53
CA PHE A 186 -10.54 19.25 -5.13
C PHE A 186 -11.80 19.02 -5.95
N ALA A 187 -11.60 18.64 -7.21
CA ALA A 187 -12.66 18.35 -8.17
C ALA A 187 -12.40 17.04 -8.92
N PRO A 188 -13.45 16.30 -9.29
CA PRO A 188 -13.31 15.07 -10.04
C PRO A 188 -12.76 15.32 -11.44
N LYS A 189 -11.90 14.41 -11.90
CA LYS A 189 -11.43 14.33 -13.29
C LYS A 189 -12.13 13.15 -13.96
N LEU A 190 -13.12 13.45 -14.79
CA LEU A 190 -13.83 12.42 -15.54
C LEU A 190 -12.92 11.79 -16.60
N ASN A 191 -13.03 10.48 -16.75
CA ASN A 191 -12.33 9.75 -17.80
C ASN A 191 -13.10 9.92 -19.13
N PRO A 192 -12.51 10.54 -20.19
CA PRO A 192 -13.21 10.74 -21.45
C PRO A 192 -13.66 9.45 -22.13
N SER A 193 -12.97 8.34 -21.89
CA SER A 193 -13.34 7.01 -22.43
C SER A 193 -14.52 6.38 -21.69
N TYR A 194 -14.82 6.84 -20.47
CA TYR A 194 -15.88 6.31 -19.60
C TYR A 194 -16.66 7.47 -18.94
N PRO A 195 -17.34 8.31 -19.72
CA PRO A 195 -17.93 9.58 -19.23
C PRO A 195 -19.12 9.38 -18.28
N THR A 196 -19.72 8.18 -18.24
CA THR A 196 -20.87 7.88 -17.39
C THR A 196 -20.47 7.17 -16.09
N THR A 197 -19.19 6.90 -15.87
CA THR A 197 -18.69 6.29 -14.64
C THR A 197 -18.28 7.36 -13.64
N GLU A 198 -18.33 6.98 -12.35
CA GLU A 198 -17.77 7.80 -11.28
C GLU A 198 -16.27 8.03 -11.50
N PRO A 199 -15.71 9.15 -11.01
CA PRO A 199 -14.31 9.49 -11.21
C PRO A 199 -13.37 8.51 -10.47
N THR A 200 -12.25 8.22 -11.11
CA THR A 200 -11.14 7.46 -10.52
C THR A 200 -9.99 8.37 -10.11
N ARG A 201 -10.09 9.66 -10.45
CA ARG A 201 -9.07 10.68 -10.17
C ARG A 201 -9.73 12.00 -9.75
N TYR A 202 -9.10 12.64 -8.79
CA TYR A 202 -9.43 13.99 -8.33
C TYR A 202 -8.19 14.86 -8.40
N GLU A 203 -8.38 16.16 -8.62
CA GLU A 203 -7.28 17.11 -8.73
C GLU A 203 -7.67 18.44 -8.09
N ASN A 204 -6.76 19.06 -7.34
CA ASN A 204 -6.97 20.38 -6.76
C ASN A 204 -6.42 21.50 -7.64
N ALA A 205 -6.66 22.75 -7.29
CA ALA A 205 -6.19 23.93 -8.02
C ALA A 205 -4.66 24.00 -8.18
N SER A 206 -3.89 23.33 -7.32
CA SER A 206 -2.43 23.22 -7.41
C SER A 206 -1.94 22.02 -8.22
N ASN A 207 -2.82 21.35 -8.96
CA ASN A 207 -2.56 20.14 -9.75
C ASN A 207 -2.08 18.94 -8.90
N TYR A 208 -2.38 18.91 -7.59
CA TYR A 208 -2.17 17.75 -6.76
C TYR A 208 -3.26 16.70 -7.07
N LYS A 209 -2.86 15.45 -7.28
CA LYS A 209 -3.74 14.38 -7.75
C LYS A 209 -4.00 13.35 -6.66
N VAL A 210 -5.20 12.81 -6.67
CA VAL A 210 -5.60 11.64 -5.89
C VAL A 210 -6.13 10.59 -6.86
N ASP A 211 -5.46 9.45 -6.93
CA ASP A 211 -5.81 8.33 -7.82
C ASP A 211 -6.36 7.16 -7.02
N LEU A 212 -7.48 6.59 -7.50
CA LEU A 212 -8.13 5.43 -6.92
C LEU A 212 -7.93 4.21 -7.83
N LEU A 213 -7.32 3.18 -7.31
CA LEU A 213 -6.81 2.05 -8.08
C LEU A 213 -7.36 0.72 -7.60
N THR A 214 -7.38 -0.29 -8.48
CA THR A 214 -7.71 -1.68 -8.13
C THR A 214 -6.98 -2.66 -9.03
N ALA A 215 -7.07 -3.94 -8.69
CA ALA A 215 -6.55 -5.01 -9.50
C ALA A 215 -7.44 -5.25 -10.75
N HIS A 216 -6.79 -5.45 -11.89
CA HIS A 216 -7.44 -5.97 -13.08
C HIS A 216 -7.81 -7.44 -12.87
N LYS A 217 -9.04 -7.84 -13.18
CA LYS A 217 -9.49 -9.24 -13.18
C LYS A 217 -9.64 -9.76 -14.62
N ASN A 218 -9.20 -10.98 -14.87
CA ASN A 218 -9.34 -11.62 -16.19
C ASN A 218 -10.81 -11.79 -16.64
N SER A 219 -11.76 -11.76 -15.71
CA SER A 219 -13.20 -11.80 -15.97
C SER A 219 -13.80 -10.48 -16.47
N ASP A 220 -13.04 -9.39 -16.40
CA ASP A 220 -13.54 -8.08 -16.81
C ASP A 220 -13.62 -8.04 -18.35
N ARG A 221 -14.83 -7.76 -18.91
CA ARG A 221 -15.04 -7.65 -20.37
C ARG A 221 -14.18 -6.55 -20.99
N ASP A 222 -14.10 -5.41 -20.30
CA ASP A 222 -13.19 -4.32 -20.61
C ASP A 222 -12.28 -4.13 -19.37
N GLY A 223 -11.08 -4.70 -19.45
CA GLY A 223 -10.12 -4.67 -18.34
C GLY A 223 -9.63 -3.29 -17.93
N ARG A 224 -10.02 -2.24 -18.67
CA ARG A 224 -9.66 -0.84 -18.39
C ARG A 224 -10.83 -0.03 -17.85
N ALA A 225 -12.04 -0.56 -17.89
CA ALA A 225 -13.22 0.14 -17.40
C ALA A 225 -13.12 0.38 -15.88
N PRO A 226 -13.38 1.61 -15.40
CA PRO A 226 -13.49 1.90 -13.98
C PRO A 226 -14.53 1.02 -13.28
N VAL A 227 -14.29 0.70 -12.02
CA VAL A 227 -15.15 -0.16 -11.19
C VAL A 227 -15.71 0.65 -10.04
N SER A 228 -17.01 0.90 -10.06
CA SER A 228 -17.71 1.54 -8.94
C SER A 228 -17.75 0.60 -7.73
N ILE A 229 -17.58 1.17 -6.54
CA ILE A 229 -17.65 0.46 -5.27
C ILE A 229 -18.66 1.15 -4.36
N SER A 230 -19.64 0.38 -3.89
CA SER A 230 -20.74 0.93 -3.09
C SER A 230 -20.33 1.48 -1.73
N ILE A 231 -19.19 1.05 -1.19
CA ILE A 231 -18.69 1.50 0.12
C ILE A 231 -18.17 2.94 0.10
N MET A 232 -17.75 3.44 -1.07
CA MET A 232 -17.14 4.77 -1.24
C MET A 232 -17.94 5.56 -2.29
N PRO A 233 -19.05 6.22 -1.86
CA PRO A 233 -19.88 6.99 -2.78
C PRO A 233 -19.07 8.06 -3.53
N GLY A 234 -19.48 8.35 -4.76
CA GLY A 234 -18.86 9.38 -5.59
C GLY A 234 -17.52 8.99 -6.20
N ALA A 235 -17.09 7.72 -6.09
CA ALA A 235 -15.79 7.28 -6.59
C ALA A 235 -15.83 5.91 -7.25
N ALA A 236 -14.99 5.71 -8.26
CA ALA A 236 -14.69 4.42 -8.87
C ALA A 236 -13.20 4.12 -8.81
N LEU A 237 -12.83 2.86 -9.01
CA LEU A 237 -11.45 2.39 -9.00
C LEU A 237 -10.97 2.12 -10.42
N GLN A 238 -9.80 2.62 -10.78
CA GLN A 238 -9.13 2.32 -12.05
C GLN A 238 -8.40 0.98 -11.96
N PRO A 239 -8.78 -0.04 -12.76
CA PRO A 239 -8.05 -1.30 -12.81
C PRO A 239 -6.65 -1.10 -13.40
N LEU A 240 -5.64 -1.70 -12.75
CA LEU A 240 -4.26 -1.70 -13.24
C LEU A 240 -3.67 -3.12 -13.20
N ASP A 241 -2.81 -3.39 -14.19
CA ASP A 241 -2.01 -4.61 -14.22
C ASP A 241 -1.05 -4.68 -13.03
N LEU A 242 -0.78 -5.89 -12.54
CA LEU A 242 0.08 -6.17 -11.39
C LEU A 242 -0.37 -5.57 -10.05
N MET A 243 -1.49 -4.87 -10.01
CA MET A 243 -2.01 -4.32 -8.74
C MET A 243 -2.37 -5.44 -7.76
N GLU A 244 -2.94 -6.55 -8.24
CA GLU A 244 -3.21 -7.75 -7.42
C GLU A 244 -1.95 -8.25 -6.71
N PHE A 245 -0.83 -8.35 -7.45
CA PHE A 245 0.47 -8.75 -6.88
C PHE A 245 0.94 -7.75 -5.84
N LEU A 246 0.82 -6.44 -6.13
CA LEU A 246 1.27 -5.38 -5.23
C LEU A 246 0.54 -5.39 -3.89
N ILE A 247 -0.80 -5.51 -3.91
CA ILE A 247 -1.64 -5.33 -2.72
C ILE A 247 -1.97 -6.63 -1.98
N LYS A 248 -1.46 -7.77 -2.40
CA LYS A 248 -1.83 -9.11 -1.88
C LYS A 248 -1.50 -9.33 -0.40
N LYS A 249 -0.40 -8.80 0.09
CA LYS A 249 0.04 -8.91 1.49
C LYS A 249 0.35 -7.50 2.04
N PRO A 250 -0.67 -6.66 2.27
CA PRO A 250 -0.44 -5.33 2.78
C PRO A 250 -0.01 -5.39 4.24
N ILE A 251 0.77 -4.40 4.65
CA ILE A 251 1.28 -4.29 6.02
C ILE A 251 0.90 -2.96 6.64
N ARG A 252 0.72 -2.97 7.95
CA ARG A 252 0.48 -1.76 8.73
C ARG A 252 1.75 -0.95 8.89
N SER A 253 1.62 0.36 8.79
CA SER A 253 2.71 1.31 8.98
C SER A 253 2.19 2.67 9.43
N ALA A 254 3.07 3.64 9.56
CA ALA A 254 2.72 5.02 9.86
C ALA A 254 3.53 6.00 9.01
N LEU A 255 2.89 7.10 8.60
CA LEU A 255 3.59 8.26 8.06
C LEU A 255 3.97 9.21 9.20
N LEU A 256 5.14 9.83 9.11
CA LEU A 256 5.67 10.74 10.12
C LEU A 256 5.08 12.15 10.00
N TYR A 257 3.74 12.22 9.94
CA TYR A 257 2.99 13.46 9.96
C TYR A 257 2.38 13.68 11.35
N GLU A 258 2.55 14.88 11.93
CA GLU A 258 2.16 15.22 13.30
C GLU A 258 2.65 14.21 14.35
N ASP A 259 1.76 13.47 14.98
CA ASP A 259 2.05 12.43 15.98
C ASP A 259 2.02 11.00 15.41
N GLY A 260 2.00 10.88 14.08
CA GLY A 260 1.92 9.62 13.34
C GLY A 260 0.53 9.38 12.76
N VAL A 261 0.47 9.14 11.45
CA VAL A 261 -0.76 8.78 10.73
C VAL A 261 -0.70 7.31 10.38
N ALA A 262 -1.62 6.51 10.93
CA ALA A 262 -1.74 5.10 10.59
C ALA A 262 -2.12 4.92 9.12
N VAL A 263 -1.34 4.11 8.41
CA VAL A 263 -1.59 3.75 7.02
C VAL A 263 -1.38 2.26 6.81
N VAL A 264 -1.99 1.75 5.76
CA VAL A 264 -1.72 0.40 5.25
C VAL A 264 -0.98 0.55 3.93
N VAL A 265 0.15 -0.13 3.77
CA VAL A 265 1.00 -0.05 2.58
C VAL A 265 1.30 -1.45 2.04
N PRO A 266 1.68 -1.61 0.76
CA PRO A 266 2.15 -2.89 0.26
C PRO A 266 3.38 -3.39 1.04
N ASP A 267 3.59 -4.69 1.06
CA ASP A 267 4.85 -5.25 1.52
C ASP A 267 6.03 -4.70 0.68
N PRO A 268 7.14 -4.23 1.29
CA PRO A 268 8.27 -3.61 0.57
C PRO A 268 8.91 -4.53 -0.46
N VAL A 269 8.87 -5.85 -0.26
CA VAL A 269 9.37 -6.84 -1.21
C VAL A 269 8.52 -6.83 -2.49
N ARG A 270 7.20 -6.88 -2.33
CA ARG A 270 6.26 -6.81 -3.46
C ARG A 270 6.34 -5.46 -4.16
N TYR A 271 6.47 -4.39 -3.39
CA TYR A 271 6.63 -3.06 -3.94
C TYR A 271 7.91 -2.95 -4.79
N ALA A 272 9.04 -3.48 -4.32
CA ALA A 272 10.30 -3.46 -5.07
C ALA A 272 10.17 -4.19 -6.42
N LEU A 273 9.65 -5.43 -6.42
CA LEU A 273 9.45 -6.21 -7.64
C LEU A 273 8.41 -5.60 -8.59
N HIS A 274 7.35 -5.03 -8.05
CA HIS A 274 6.36 -4.28 -8.81
C HIS A 274 7.01 -3.07 -9.52
N LYS A 275 7.82 -2.27 -8.80
CA LYS A 275 8.53 -1.11 -9.37
C LYS A 275 9.52 -1.50 -10.47
N VAL A 276 10.26 -2.59 -10.27
CA VAL A 276 11.13 -3.19 -11.30
C VAL A 276 10.34 -3.44 -12.58
N THR A 277 9.17 -4.06 -12.47
CA THR A 277 8.37 -4.48 -13.62
C THR A 277 7.72 -3.28 -14.32
N ILE A 278 7.09 -2.38 -13.55
CA ILE A 278 6.39 -1.21 -14.10
C ILE A 278 7.36 -0.24 -14.79
N SER A 279 8.60 -0.10 -14.30
CA SER A 279 9.59 0.76 -14.93
C SER A 279 9.78 0.45 -16.42
N GLN A 280 9.70 -0.84 -16.79
CA GLN A 280 9.84 -1.28 -18.18
C GLN A 280 8.52 -1.13 -18.97
N MET A 281 7.38 -1.29 -18.33
CA MET A 281 6.08 -1.10 -18.98
C MET A 281 5.86 0.38 -19.32
N ARG A 282 6.26 1.30 -18.46
CA ARG A 282 6.17 2.77 -18.68
C ARG A 282 7.12 3.25 -19.77
N GLY A 283 8.31 2.65 -19.92
CA GLY A 283 9.24 2.96 -20.98
C GLY A 283 8.65 2.81 -22.40
N LEU A 284 7.64 1.94 -22.55
CA LEU A 284 6.91 1.79 -23.82
C LEU A 284 5.85 2.87 -24.04
N SER A 285 5.35 3.50 -22.98
CA SER A 285 4.32 4.56 -23.05
C SER A 285 4.88 5.99 -23.15
N GLY A 286 6.21 6.15 -23.18
CA GLY A 286 6.87 7.45 -23.36
C GLY A 286 6.90 8.34 -22.09
N GLU A 287 6.53 7.82 -20.91
CA GLU A 287 6.62 8.51 -19.62
C GLU A 287 8.06 8.53 -19.08
N SER A 288 8.98 9.16 -19.81
CA SER A 288 10.37 9.29 -19.40
C SER A 288 10.50 10.13 -18.11
N GLY A 289 11.20 9.60 -17.12
CA GLY A 289 11.44 10.23 -15.81
C GLY A 289 10.87 9.45 -14.64
N LYS A 290 9.64 8.94 -14.74
CA LYS A 290 9.06 8.07 -13.70
C LYS A 290 9.71 6.68 -13.69
N ASP A 291 10.13 6.17 -14.84
CA ASP A 291 10.84 4.89 -14.99
C ASP A 291 12.19 4.88 -14.24
N SER A 292 12.97 5.95 -14.33
CA SER A 292 14.24 6.08 -13.60
C SER A 292 14.01 6.10 -12.09
N LYS A 293 13.03 6.88 -11.63
CA LYS A 293 12.65 6.93 -10.20
C LYS A 293 12.21 5.54 -9.70
N ASP A 294 11.38 4.82 -10.46
CA ASP A 294 10.90 3.48 -10.10
C ASP A 294 12.07 2.48 -9.96
N ARG A 295 13.05 2.51 -10.89
CA ARG A 295 14.27 1.69 -10.79
C ARG A 295 15.12 2.01 -9.57
N MET A 296 15.30 3.31 -9.28
CA MET A 296 16.09 3.74 -8.12
C MET A 296 15.42 3.33 -6.81
N GLN A 297 14.09 3.51 -6.68
CA GLN A 297 13.33 3.04 -5.53
C GLN A 297 13.46 1.52 -5.37
N ALA A 298 13.32 0.76 -6.45
CA ALA A 298 13.45 -0.69 -6.43
C ALA A 298 14.84 -1.14 -5.98
N ALA A 299 15.91 -0.57 -6.55
CA ALA A 299 17.28 -0.92 -6.19
C ALA A 299 17.58 -0.62 -4.71
N GLU A 300 17.11 0.52 -4.21
CA GLU A 300 17.32 0.88 -2.82
C GLU A 300 16.55 -0.05 -1.86
N LEU A 301 15.31 -0.41 -2.23
CA LEU A 301 14.53 -1.36 -1.43
C LEU A 301 15.14 -2.77 -1.44
N VAL A 302 15.64 -3.27 -2.57
CA VAL A 302 16.31 -4.57 -2.65
C VAL A 302 17.48 -4.65 -1.67
N ARG A 303 18.30 -3.61 -1.60
CA ARG A 303 19.40 -3.52 -0.62
C ARG A 303 18.90 -3.45 0.82
N ALA A 304 17.81 -2.73 1.05
CA ALA A 304 17.20 -2.60 2.37
C ALA A 304 16.57 -3.92 2.84
N ILE A 305 15.96 -4.67 1.94
CA ILE A 305 15.38 -6.01 2.18
C ILE A 305 16.49 -7.01 2.57
N GLU A 306 17.64 -6.99 1.87
CA GLU A 306 18.79 -7.81 2.26
C GLU A 306 19.32 -7.42 3.64
N HIS A 307 19.48 -6.11 3.89
CA HIS A 307 19.91 -5.60 5.20
C HIS A 307 18.97 -6.03 6.34
N ALA A 308 17.67 -6.04 6.09
CA ALA A 308 16.65 -6.49 7.05
C ALA A 308 16.55 -8.02 7.19
N GLY A 309 17.36 -8.80 6.44
CA GLY A 309 17.35 -10.26 6.50
C GLY A 309 16.12 -10.91 5.83
N ARG A 310 15.38 -10.18 4.98
CA ARG A 310 14.12 -10.63 4.35
C ARG A 310 14.30 -11.22 2.94
N THR A 311 15.47 -11.78 2.65
CA THR A 311 15.78 -12.36 1.32
C THR A 311 14.96 -13.59 0.97
N SER A 312 14.48 -14.35 1.97
CA SER A 312 13.54 -15.47 1.75
C SER A 312 12.20 -14.99 1.19
N GLU A 313 11.69 -13.89 1.73
CA GLU A 313 10.45 -13.27 1.25
C GLU A 313 10.63 -12.69 -0.16
N LEU A 314 11.83 -12.17 -0.48
CA LEU A 314 12.16 -11.71 -1.83
C LEU A 314 12.12 -12.87 -2.84
N ALA A 315 12.68 -14.05 -2.49
CA ALA A 315 12.62 -15.24 -3.33
C ALA A 315 11.18 -15.77 -3.51
N GLU A 316 10.39 -15.82 -2.42
CA GLU A 316 8.99 -16.23 -2.48
C GLU A 316 8.17 -15.31 -3.41
N ALA A 317 8.27 -14.01 -3.23
CA ALA A 317 7.54 -13.04 -4.06
C ALA A 317 8.01 -13.05 -5.52
N TRP A 318 9.31 -13.26 -5.75
CA TRP A 318 9.88 -13.48 -7.07
C TRP A 318 9.25 -14.71 -7.73
N SER A 319 9.25 -15.86 -7.06
CA SER A 319 8.66 -17.10 -7.55
C SER A 319 7.20 -16.95 -7.92
N GLU A 320 6.42 -16.29 -7.06
CA GLU A 320 5.01 -15.98 -7.33
C GLU A 320 4.85 -15.13 -8.59
N LEU A 321 5.57 -14.01 -8.67
CA LEU A 321 5.52 -13.12 -9.85
C LEU A 321 5.92 -13.84 -11.14
N TRP A 322 6.93 -14.68 -11.07
CA TRP A 322 7.41 -15.46 -12.20
C TRP A 322 6.38 -16.47 -12.70
N ARG A 323 5.74 -17.23 -11.81
CA ARG A 323 4.76 -18.26 -12.17
C ARG A 323 3.42 -17.68 -12.56
N ASP A 324 2.91 -16.74 -11.77
CA ASP A 324 1.50 -16.32 -11.86
C ASP A 324 1.29 -15.22 -12.90
N LYS A 325 2.37 -14.55 -13.34
CA LYS A 325 2.30 -13.42 -14.29
C LYS A 325 3.17 -13.66 -15.53
N PRO A 326 2.91 -14.71 -16.34
CA PRO A 326 3.75 -15.08 -17.48
C PRO A 326 3.86 -13.99 -18.56
N LYS A 327 2.81 -13.18 -18.75
CA LYS A 327 2.82 -12.05 -19.70
C LYS A 327 3.80 -10.94 -19.30
N GLN A 328 4.09 -10.80 -18.01
CA GLN A 328 4.98 -9.76 -17.47
C GLN A 328 6.43 -10.22 -17.31
N GLN A 329 6.74 -11.49 -17.51
CA GLN A 329 8.10 -12.03 -17.31
C GLN A 329 9.20 -11.28 -18.07
N ASN A 330 8.93 -10.86 -19.31
CA ASN A 330 9.90 -10.06 -20.08
C ASN A 330 10.17 -8.69 -19.44
N PHE A 331 9.14 -8.03 -18.92
CA PHE A 331 9.30 -6.75 -18.23
C PHE A 331 10.07 -6.92 -16.93
N VAL A 332 9.77 -7.97 -16.17
CA VAL A 332 10.51 -8.31 -14.95
C VAL A 332 12.00 -8.53 -15.23
N LEU A 333 12.34 -9.37 -16.22
CA LEU A 333 13.73 -9.66 -16.59
C LEU A 333 14.49 -8.40 -17.01
N ARG A 334 13.91 -7.61 -17.92
CA ARG A 334 14.50 -6.35 -18.37
C ARG A 334 14.63 -5.35 -17.24
N GLY A 335 13.61 -5.29 -16.36
CA GLY A 335 13.63 -4.44 -15.18
C GLY A 335 14.77 -4.77 -14.24
N ILE A 336 14.96 -6.05 -13.90
CA ILE A 336 16.09 -6.49 -13.06
C ILE A 336 17.42 -6.16 -13.75
N LEU A 337 17.58 -6.47 -15.04
CA LEU A 337 18.79 -6.18 -15.78
C LEU A 337 19.12 -4.65 -15.84
N SER A 338 18.12 -3.79 -15.65
CA SER A 338 18.30 -2.34 -15.62
C SER A 338 18.69 -1.78 -14.23
N LEU A 339 18.71 -2.63 -13.20
CA LEU A 339 19.17 -2.26 -11.87
C LEU A 339 20.70 -2.24 -11.79
N PRO A 340 21.30 -1.56 -10.80
CA PRO A 340 22.70 -1.70 -10.48
C PRO A 340 23.07 -3.16 -10.16
N ASP A 341 24.30 -3.55 -10.51
CA ASP A 341 24.77 -4.95 -10.43
C ASP A 341 24.59 -5.56 -9.03
N ASP A 342 24.85 -4.82 -7.99
CA ASP A 342 24.68 -5.27 -6.61
C ASP A 342 23.22 -5.62 -6.27
N ALA A 343 22.25 -4.85 -6.78
CA ALA A 343 20.83 -5.17 -6.60
C ALA A 343 20.40 -6.39 -7.42
N VAL A 344 20.93 -6.55 -8.64
CA VAL A 344 20.75 -7.76 -9.46
C VAL A 344 21.26 -8.98 -8.71
N ASP A 345 22.48 -8.89 -8.13
CA ASP A 345 23.10 -9.98 -7.40
C ASP A 345 22.32 -10.38 -6.13
N ILE A 346 21.74 -9.41 -5.41
CA ILE A 346 20.89 -9.69 -4.25
C ILE A 346 19.67 -10.50 -4.67
N ILE A 347 18.96 -10.10 -5.73
CA ILE A 347 17.79 -10.83 -6.23
C ILE A 347 18.17 -12.24 -6.68
N ALA A 348 19.24 -12.36 -7.45
CA ALA A 348 19.69 -13.64 -7.98
C ALA A 348 20.15 -14.61 -6.87
N ARG A 349 20.97 -14.14 -5.92
CA ARG A 349 21.41 -14.95 -4.76
C ARG A 349 20.25 -15.40 -3.90
N SER A 350 19.25 -14.53 -3.72
CA SER A 350 18.04 -14.88 -2.98
C SER A 350 17.28 -16.01 -3.68
N ALA A 351 17.04 -15.89 -4.99
CA ALA A 351 16.38 -16.91 -5.80
C ALA A 351 17.15 -18.24 -5.82
N ILE A 352 18.47 -18.21 -6.04
CA ILE A 352 19.35 -19.40 -6.04
C ILE A 352 19.33 -20.10 -4.67
N ARG A 353 19.47 -19.33 -3.60
CA ARG A 353 19.52 -19.88 -2.23
C ARG A 353 18.26 -20.68 -1.86
N TYR A 354 17.12 -20.27 -2.39
CA TYR A 354 15.82 -20.90 -2.13
C TYR A 354 15.35 -21.80 -3.29
N GLY A 355 16.20 -22.02 -4.31
CA GLY A 355 15.93 -22.94 -5.42
C GLY A 355 14.90 -22.40 -6.42
N GLU A 356 14.79 -21.07 -6.57
CA GLU A 356 13.79 -20.46 -7.43
C GLU A 356 14.30 -20.24 -8.87
N GLU A 357 13.50 -20.66 -9.83
CA GLU A 357 13.75 -20.39 -11.27
C GLU A 357 13.72 -18.88 -11.55
N PRO A 358 14.43 -18.38 -12.58
CA PRO A 358 15.30 -19.12 -13.52
C PRO A 358 16.79 -19.06 -13.16
N PHE A 359 17.16 -18.52 -12.01
CA PHE A 359 18.55 -18.36 -11.57
C PHE A 359 19.11 -19.70 -11.07
N ARG A 360 20.39 -19.99 -11.42
CA ARG A 360 21.08 -21.22 -11.03
C ARG A 360 22.45 -20.89 -10.46
N ASP A 361 22.87 -21.69 -9.51
CA ASP A 361 24.20 -21.58 -8.94
C ASP A 361 25.28 -21.77 -10.01
N GLY A 362 26.33 -20.94 -9.98
CA GLY A 362 27.42 -20.97 -10.94
C GLY A 362 27.16 -20.24 -12.27
N GLU A 363 25.95 -19.82 -12.59
CA GLU A 363 25.62 -18.99 -13.76
C GLU A 363 25.59 -17.51 -13.41
N PRO A 364 26.35 -16.62 -14.08
CA PRO A 364 26.28 -15.18 -13.84
C PRO A 364 24.84 -14.65 -14.03
N PRO A 365 24.27 -13.90 -13.06
CA PRO A 365 22.87 -13.43 -13.13
C PRO A 365 22.56 -12.66 -14.41
N THR A 366 23.45 -11.76 -14.81
CA THR A 366 23.28 -10.97 -16.04
C THR A 366 23.24 -11.83 -17.31
N ALA A 367 24.06 -12.88 -17.37
CA ALA A 367 24.08 -13.85 -18.52
C ALA A 367 22.75 -14.63 -18.57
N THR A 368 22.27 -15.12 -17.41
CA THR A 368 20.96 -15.79 -17.29
C THR A 368 19.84 -14.88 -17.80
N LEU A 369 19.75 -13.64 -17.31
CA LEU A 369 18.73 -12.68 -17.71
C LEU A 369 18.76 -12.38 -19.21
N GLN A 370 19.95 -12.12 -19.77
CA GLN A 370 20.12 -11.86 -21.21
C GLN A 370 19.73 -13.05 -22.08
N ARG A 371 20.10 -14.25 -21.67
CA ARG A 371 19.75 -15.50 -22.39
C ARG A 371 18.22 -15.68 -22.41
N LEU A 372 17.55 -15.46 -21.29
CA LEU A 372 16.11 -15.63 -21.19
C LEU A 372 15.35 -14.58 -22.00
N ILE A 373 15.80 -13.34 -22.01
CA ILE A 373 15.21 -12.27 -22.84
C ILE A 373 15.32 -12.64 -24.32
N ARG A 374 16.51 -13.10 -24.79
CA ARG A 374 16.72 -13.50 -26.18
C ARG A 374 15.82 -14.66 -26.59
N LYS A 375 15.62 -15.66 -25.69
CA LYS A 375 14.74 -16.80 -25.97
C LYS A 375 13.29 -16.31 -26.14
N LYS A 376 12.78 -15.51 -25.22
CA LYS A 376 11.39 -15.00 -25.27
C LYS A 376 11.13 -14.03 -26.43
N THR A 377 12.16 -13.38 -26.97
CA THR A 377 12.01 -12.48 -28.13
C THR A 377 11.96 -13.27 -29.44
N LYS A 378 12.40 -14.56 -29.46
CA LYS A 378 12.33 -15.44 -30.63
C LYS A 378 11.03 -16.25 -30.68
N ASP A 379 10.41 -16.50 -29.54
CA ASP A 379 9.20 -17.32 -29.38
C ASP A 379 7.90 -16.51 -29.43
N GLY A 380 7.97 -15.18 -29.55
CA GLY A 380 6.82 -14.26 -29.66
C GLY A 380 6.90 -13.39 -30.90
#